data_e44f1458d4f00fc1eca2c3285e415fc3
#
_entry.id   e44f1458d4f00fc1eca2c3285e415fc3
#
_cell.length_a   1.000
_cell.length_b   1.000
_cell.length_c   1.000
_cell.angle_alpha   90.00
_cell.angle_beta   90.00
_cell.angle_gamma   90.00
#
_symmetry.space_group_name_H-M   'P 1'
#
loop_
_entity.id
_entity.type
_entity.pdbx_description
1 polymer ?
#
loop_
_entity_poly.entity_id
_entity_poly.type
_entity_poly.pdbx_seq_one_letter_code
_entity_poly.pdbx_strand_id
1 'polypeptide(L)'
;KNEKMFSSRIQYYNGKIYTDLYTYEGADSKFLLSEVNMKDGKRTSFWLDAVQYNKGWNELFIANQQPFISQYEGKPRFSQLFMDTIFAITKDDIQPYIVLQSKNFVTKDYLDSQKETKKASKIFSNLNNTTKIYNICNYLESDRYVYFNYYIRDNLYITFYDKLQKSAYMTQNVVNDLLYVDDEGVQLFPNFISFDEKRAYSVEMNNDFSRNVFLKDIQDNRINRKVKGIDSFQGISEDSNPVIIYYEFKN
;
A
#
# COMPACT_ATOMS: atom_id res chain seq x y z
N LYS A 1 30.63 1.56 16.92
CA LYS A 1 29.66 2.65 16.78
C LYS A 1 28.30 2.00 16.65
N ASN A 2 27.41 2.21 17.63
CA ASN A 2 26.03 1.74 17.52
C ASN A 2 25.35 2.59 16.44
N GLU A 3 25.17 1.99 15.28
CA GLU A 3 24.39 2.61 14.21
C GLU A 3 22.94 2.72 14.70
N LYS A 4 22.44 3.94 14.81
CA LYS A 4 21.05 4.21 15.21
C LYS A 4 20.13 3.95 14.02
N MET A 5 20.11 2.69 13.56
CA MET A 5 19.18 2.24 12.51
C MET A 5 17.98 1.54 13.14
N PHE A 6 16.82 1.87 12.64
CA PHE A 6 15.57 1.24 13.03
C PHE A 6 15.04 0.39 11.93
N SER A 7 14.33 -0.64 12.34
CA SER A 7 13.51 -1.45 11.47
C SER A 7 12.09 -1.42 12.01
N SER A 8 11.13 -1.16 11.15
CA SER A 8 9.72 -1.18 11.52
C SER A 8 9.06 -2.51 11.17
N ARG A 9 9.62 -3.23 10.22
CA ARG A 9 9.06 -4.46 9.69
C ARG A 9 10.12 -5.51 9.43
N ILE A 10 9.68 -6.76 9.52
CA ILE A 10 10.49 -7.95 9.27
C ILE A 10 9.78 -8.79 8.22
N GLN A 11 10.53 -9.23 7.23
CA GLN A 11 10.05 -10.15 6.20
C GLN A 11 10.95 -11.38 6.14
N TYR A 12 10.36 -12.55 6.34
CA TYR A 12 11.04 -13.81 6.10
C TYR A 12 10.81 -14.27 4.66
N TYR A 13 11.88 -14.65 3.97
CA TYR A 13 11.80 -15.22 2.64
C TYR A 13 13.04 -16.08 2.34
N ASN A 14 12.82 -17.28 1.85
CA ASN A 14 13.86 -18.21 1.38
C ASN A 14 15.03 -18.43 2.37
N GLY A 15 14.71 -18.66 3.64
CA GLY A 15 15.73 -18.90 4.69
C GLY A 15 16.43 -17.64 5.20
N LYS A 16 16.04 -16.46 4.76
CA LYS A 16 16.62 -15.17 5.13
C LYS A 16 15.59 -14.27 5.80
N ILE A 17 16.04 -13.40 6.67
CA ILE A 17 15.24 -12.32 7.23
C ILE A 17 15.69 -11.00 6.59
N TYR A 18 14.71 -10.27 6.06
CA TYR A 18 14.89 -8.91 5.56
C TYR A 18 14.26 -7.92 6.52
N THR A 19 14.91 -6.78 6.72
CA THR A 19 14.39 -5.68 7.53
C THR A 19 14.52 -4.37 6.77
N ASP A 20 13.47 -3.56 6.81
CA ASP A 20 13.52 -2.18 6.34
C ASP A 20 14.48 -1.36 7.21
N LEU A 21 15.05 -0.32 6.66
CA LEU A 21 15.98 0.55 7.36
C LEU A 21 15.50 2.00 7.33
N TYR A 22 15.47 2.58 8.53
CA TYR A 22 15.27 4.01 8.74
C TYR A 22 16.40 4.54 9.61
N THR A 23 16.67 5.83 9.48
CA THR A 23 17.69 6.49 10.29
C THR A 23 17.05 7.59 11.14
N TYR A 24 17.65 7.85 12.28
CA TYR A 24 17.44 9.08 13.02
C TYR A 24 18.29 10.21 12.46
N GLU A 25 17.89 11.43 12.80
CA GLU A 25 18.66 12.63 12.53
C GLU A 25 20.14 12.42 12.91
N GLY A 26 21.00 12.57 11.93
CA GLY A 26 22.46 12.42 12.10
C GLY A 26 23.00 10.98 12.05
N ALA A 27 22.21 10.00 11.64
CA ALA A 27 22.70 8.65 11.35
C ALA A 27 22.73 8.44 9.83
N ASP A 28 23.89 8.08 9.31
CA ASP A 28 24.09 7.81 7.89
C ASP A 28 23.68 6.38 7.54
N SER A 29 22.40 6.06 7.40
CA SER A 29 22.05 4.86 6.65
C SER A 29 22.05 5.17 5.16
N LYS A 30 22.95 4.53 4.46
CA LYS A 30 23.06 4.63 3.00
C LYS A 30 22.06 3.70 2.29
N PHE A 31 21.38 2.82 3.03
CA PHE A 31 20.58 1.74 2.47
C PHE A 31 19.18 1.71 3.07
N LEU A 32 18.23 1.16 2.32
CA LEU A 32 16.82 1.09 2.69
C LEU A 32 16.39 -0.29 3.20
N LEU A 33 17.20 -1.31 2.95
CA LEU A 33 16.89 -2.69 3.27
C LEU A 33 18.15 -3.42 3.72
N SER A 34 18.03 -4.31 4.69
CA SER A 34 19.12 -5.19 5.10
C SER A 34 18.66 -6.64 5.25
N GLU A 35 19.60 -7.55 5.04
CA GLU A 35 19.49 -8.95 5.39
C GLU A 35 20.04 -9.17 6.79
N VAL A 36 19.35 -9.99 7.58
CA VAL A 36 19.73 -10.32 8.96
C VAL A 36 20.03 -11.82 9.06
N ASN A 37 21.14 -12.14 9.64
CA ASN A 37 21.50 -13.52 9.95
C ASN A 37 20.62 -14.03 11.09
N MET A 38 19.91 -15.13 10.87
CA MET A 38 18.98 -15.72 11.84
C MET A 38 19.66 -16.28 13.10
N LYS A 39 20.97 -16.59 13.02
CA LYS A 39 21.68 -17.22 14.15
C LYS A 39 22.12 -16.23 15.20
N ASP A 40 22.58 -15.05 14.78
CA ASP A 40 23.17 -14.06 15.69
C ASP A 40 22.51 -12.68 15.63
N GLY A 41 21.49 -12.52 14.79
CA GLY A 41 20.76 -11.27 14.63
C GLY A 41 21.54 -10.14 13.96
N LYS A 42 22.74 -10.42 13.43
CA LYS A 42 23.55 -9.39 12.79
C LYS A 42 23.11 -9.13 11.37
N ARG A 43 23.18 -7.87 10.96
CA ARG A 43 23.00 -7.48 9.56
C ARG A 43 24.21 -7.92 8.75
N THR A 44 23.95 -8.64 7.66
CA THR A 44 25.00 -9.24 6.82
C THR A 44 25.10 -8.60 5.44
N SER A 45 23.99 -8.11 4.92
CA SER A 45 23.93 -7.49 3.60
C SER A 45 23.04 -6.25 3.64
N PHE A 46 23.36 -5.27 2.80
CA PHE A 46 22.65 -4.00 2.70
C PHE A 46 22.28 -3.75 1.25
N TRP A 47 21.05 -3.32 1.02
CA TRP A 47 20.45 -3.19 -0.29
C TRP A 47 19.76 -1.85 -0.47
N LEU A 48 19.67 -1.40 -1.71
CA LEU A 48 18.94 -0.24 -2.15
C LEU A 48 19.49 1.07 -1.55
N ASP A 49 20.40 1.70 -2.28
CA ASP A 49 20.96 2.99 -1.90
C ASP A 49 19.86 4.04 -1.71
N ALA A 50 19.85 4.68 -0.54
CA ALA A 50 18.82 5.62 -0.17
C ALA A 50 18.82 6.88 -1.06
N VAL A 51 19.99 7.37 -1.47
CA VAL A 51 20.08 8.55 -2.35
C VAL A 51 19.48 8.24 -3.71
N GLN A 52 19.75 7.04 -4.22
CA GLN A 52 19.27 6.61 -5.53
C GLN A 52 17.76 6.36 -5.52
N TYR A 53 17.23 5.66 -4.52
CA TYR A 53 15.87 5.11 -4.58
C TYR A 53 14.83 5.90 -3.80
N ASN A 54 15.15 6.49 -2.64
CA ASN A 54 14.22 7.35 -1.92
C ASN A 54 14.71 8.80 -1.75
N LYS A 55 15.63 9.21 -2.62
CA LYS A 55 16.14 10.58 -2.72
C LYS A 55 16.92 11.04 -1.49
N GLY A 56 17.42 10.08 -0.71
CA GLY A 56 18.16 10.33 0.52
C GLY A 56 17.27 10.70 1.73
N TRP A 57 15.96 10.45 1.64
CA TRP A 57 14.99 10.80 2.67
C TRP A 57 14.53 9.58 3.46
N ASN A 58 15.45 8.84 4.05
CA ASN A 58 15.15 7.71 4.93
C ASN A 58 15.14 8.07 6.43
N GLU A 59 15.32 9.34 6.78
CA GLU A 59 15.27 9.83 8.16
C GLU A 59 13.84 10.04 8.68
N LEU A 60 12.89 10.15 7.78
CA LEU A 60 11.50 10.33 8.16
C LEU A 60 10.91 8.98 8.58
N PHE A 61 11.05 8.68 9.87
CA PHE A 61 10.24 7.63 10.47
C PHE A 61 8.80 8.08 10.50
N ILE A 62 8.06 7.67 9.51
CA ILE A 62 6.64 7.92 9.46
C ILE A 62 5.93 6.65 9.81
N ALA A 63 5.27 6.72 10.94
CA ALA A 63 4.25 5.76 11.30
C ALA A 63 3.36 5.52 10.08
N ASN A 64 3.12 4.27 9.75
CA ASN A 64 2.23 3.84 8.69
C ASN A 64 2.85 3.45 7.35
N GLN A 65 4.13 3.21 7.31
CA GLN A 65 4.72 2.59 6.13
C GLN A 65 4.62 1.07 6.26
N GLN A 66 4.14 0.45 5.21
CA GLN A 66 4.25 -1.01 5.03
C GLN A 66 5.29 -1.26 3.94
N PRO A 67 6.58 -1.22 4.27
CA PRO A 67 7.63 -1.33 3.26
C PRO A 67 7.62 -2.69 2.54
N PHE A 68 7.19 -3.74 3.22
CA PHE A 68 6.90 -5.03 2.59
C PHE A 68 5.41 -5.08 2.25
N ILE A 69 5.07 -4.62 1.06
CA ILE A 69 3.72 -4.27 0.68
C ILE A 69 2.89 -5.43 0.15
N SER A 70 3.51 -6.54 -0.23
CA SER A 70 2.81 -7.74 -0.69
C SER A 70 3.72 -8.96 -0.67
N GLN A 71 3.09 -10.13 -0.64
CA GLN A 71 3.71 -11.40 -0.99
C GLN A 71 2.92 -12.03 -2.13
N TYR A 72 3.50 -12.05 -3.30
CA TYR A 72 2.94 -12.74 -4.45
C TYR A 72 3.76 -14.01 -4.70
N GLU A 73 3.09 -15.16 -4.79
CA GLU A 73 3.75 -16.48 -4.83
C GLU A 73 4.79 -16.67 -3.70
N GLY A 74 4.52 -16.13 -2.50
CA GLY A 74 5.46 -16.13 -1.41
C GLY A 74 6.68 -15.22 -1.59
N LYS A 75 6.78 -14.46 -2.69
CA LYS A 75 7.88 -13.54 -2.97
C LYS A 75 7.51 -12.14 -2.48
N PRO A 76 8.23 -11.56 -1.52
CA PRO A 76 7.89 -10.25 -1.01
C PRO A 76 8.19 -9.14 -2.01
N ARG A 77 7.36 -8.11 -1.95
CA ARG A 77 7.56 -6.84 -2.64
C ARG A 77 7.96 -5.78 -1.64
N PHE A 78 8.84 -4.91 -2.04
CA PHE A 78 9.38 -3.86 -1.18
C PHE A 78 9.26 -2.50 -1.85
N SER A 79 8.77 -1.51 -1.11
CA SER A 79 8.82 -0.10 -1.45
C SER A 79 8.76 0.72 -0.17
N GLN A 80 9.29 1.93 -0.21
CA GLN A 80 9.20 2.89 0.89
C GLN A 80 8.70 4.23 0.38
N LEU A 81 8.44 5.13 1.32
CA LEU A 81 8.11 6.51 1.03
C LEU A 81 9.13 7.13 0.07
N PHE A 82 8.64 7.96 -0.87
CA PHE A 82 9.43 8.63 -1.91
C PHE A 82 10.04 7.72 -2.98
N MET A 83 9.83 6.42 -2.90
CA MET A 83 10.21 5.50 -3.96
C MET A 83 9.14 5.46 -5.04
N ASP A 84 9.57 5.62 -6.29
CA ASP A 84 8.77 5.42 -7.49
C ASP A 84 8.85 3.99 -8.02
N THR A 85 9.60 3.14 -7.32
CA THR A 85 9.91 1.78 -7.73
C THR A 85 9.48 0.79 -6.66
N ILE A 86 8.78 -0.24 -7.09
CA ILE A 86 8.50 -1.44 -6.30
C ILE A 86 9.54 -2.49 -6.68
N PHE A 87 10.20 -3.04 -5.69
CA PHE A 87 11.23 -4.07 -5.85
C PHE A 87 10.67 -5.46 -5.55
N ALA A 88 11.11 -6.45 -6.31
CA ALA A 88 10.93 -7.86 -5.99
C ALA A 88 12.16 -8.37 -5.23
N ILE A 89 11.92 -9.00 -4.08
CA ILE A 89 12.96 -9.74 -3.37
C ILE A 89 12.96 -11.16 -3.94
N THR A 90 14.07 -11.54 -4.56
CA THR A 90 14.28 -12.88 -5.11
C THR A 90 15.22 -13.69 -4.21
N LYS A 91 15.47 -14.94 -4.54
CA LYS A 91 16.38 -15.80 -3.78
C LYS A 91 17.79 -15.20 -3.65
N ASP A 92 18.28 -14.57 -4.72
CA ASP A 92 19.68 -14.19 -4.84
C ASP A 92 19.89 -12.67 -4.99
N ASP A 93 18.80 -11.91 -5.24
CA ASP A 93 18.92 -10.49 -5.57
C ASP A 93 17.63 -9.70 -5.25
N ILE A 94 17.74 -8.39 -5.28
CA ILE A 94 16.62 -7.45 -5.15
C ILE A 94 16.56 -6.60 -6.41
N GLN A 95 15.51 -6.79 -7.20
CA GLN A 95 15.39 -6.25 -8.54
C GLN A 95 14.21 -5.28 -8.68
N PRO A 96 14.33 -4.20 -9.46
CA PRO A 96 13.20 -3.38 -9.86
C PRO A 96 12.13 -4.26 -10.52
N TYR A 97 10.89 -4.13 -10.08
CA TYR A 97 9.78 -4.92 -10.58
C TYR A 97 8.74 -4.06 -11.30
N ILE A 98 8.29 -2.99 -10.66
CA ILE A 98 7.40 -1.99 -11.25
C ILE A 98 7.99 -0.61 -11.00
N VAL A 99 8.06 0.21 -12.04
CA VAL A 99 8.48 1.60 -11.95
C VAL A 99 7.29 2.50 -12.32
N LEU A 100 6.90 3.36 -11.39
CA LEU A 100 5.85 4.35 -11.61
C LEU A 100 6.45 5.58 -12.31
N GLN A 101 6.39 5.60 -13.63
CA GLN A 101 6.88 6.72 -14.43
C GLN A 101 5.85 7.85 -14.46
N SER A 102 6.08 8.87 -13.63
CA SER A 102 5.25 10.05 -13.58
C SER A 102 6.07 11.31 -13.39
N LYS A 103 5.82 12.34 -14.21
CA LYS A 103 6.39 13.69 -14.01
C LYS A 103 5.92 14.35 -12.70
N ASN A 104 4.86 13.82 -12.12
CA ASN A 104 4.32 14.31 -10.86
C ASN A 104 4.94 13.60 -9.66
N PHE A 105 5.80 12.59 -9.84
CA PHE A 105 6.47 11.98 -8.70
C PHE A 105 7.40 13.01 -8.02
N VAL A 106 7.45 12.94 -6.67
CA VAL A 106 8.25 13.87 -5.88
C VAL A 106 9.72 13.80 -6.29
N THR A 107 10.37 14.96 -6.42
CA THR A 107 11.79 15.07 -6.78
C THR A 107 12.65 15.30 -5.54
N LYS A 108 13.94 15.01 -5.66
CA LYS A 108 14.91 15.30 -4.61
C LYS A 108 14.94 16.79 -4.27
N ASP A 109 14.92 17.66 -5.28
CA ASP A 109 14.98 19.12 -5.08
C ASP A 109 13.78 19.63 -4.30
N TYR A 110 12.58 19.11 -4.59
CA TYR A 110 11.39 19.45 -3.82
C TYR A 110 11.52 19.02 -2.36
N LEU A 111 11.97 17.79 -2.10
CA LEU A 111 12.17 17.31 -0.74
C LEU A 111 13.24 18.13 -0.01
N ASP A 112 14.36 18.39 -0.66
CA ASP A 112 15.44 19.16 -0.07
C ASP A 112 15.00 20.60 0.30
N SER A 113 14.07 21.19 -0.45
CA SER A 113 13.46 22.48 -0.09
C SER A 113 12.64 22.42 1.21
N GLN A 114 12.27 21.23 1.68
CA GLN A 114 11.50 21.02 2.91
C GLN A 114 12.40 20.76 4.14
N LYS A 115 13.71 20.64 3.99
CA LYS A 115 14.65 20.24 5.08
C LYS A 115 14.58 21.15 6.30
N GLU A 116 14.39 22.44 6.11
CA GLU A 116 14.31 23.39 7.22
C GLU A 116 13.03 23.22 8.04
N THR A 117 12.04 22.54 7.49
CA THR A 117 10.74 22.36 8.15
C THR A 117 10.82 21.46 9.38
N LYS A 118 11.80 20.55 9.47
CA LYS A 118 12.14 19.63 10.58
C LYS A 118 11.00 18.83 11.23
N LYS A 119 9.75 19.04 10.82
CA LYS A 119 8.57 18.34 11.32
C LYS A 119 7.95 17.49 10.22
N ALA A 120 8.00 16.18 10.37
CA ALA A 120 7.40 15.25 9.43
C ALA A 120 5.95 15.60 9.08
N SER A 121 5.11 15.91 10.06
CA SER A 121 3.71 16.29 9.86
C SER A 121 3.54 17.49 8.91
N LYS A 122 4.44 18.47 8.98
CA LYS A 122 4.38 19.65 8.11
C LYS A 122 4.83 19.33 6.69
N ILE A 123 5.83 18.44 6.53
CA ILE A 123 6.27 17.96 5.21
C ILE A 123 5.13 17.23 4.51
N PHE A 124 4.40 16.37 5.23
CA PHE A 124 3.24 15.68 4.65
C PHE A 124 2.09 16.63 4.35
N SER A 125 1.79 17.56 5.24
CA SER A 125 0.79 18.60 4.96
C SER A 125 1.16 19.38 3.70
N ASN A 126 2.43 19.73 3.53
CA ASN A 126 2.90 20.41 2.32
C ASN A 126 2.77 19.53 1.08
N LEU A 127 3.14 18.24 1.17
CA LEU A 127 3.00 17.28 0.07
C LEU A 127 1.54 17.08 -0.33
N ASN A 128 0.64 16.94 0.62
CA ASN A 128 -0.80 16.77 0.39
C ASN A 128 -1.43 18.01 -0.29
N ASN A 129 -0.86 19.18 -0.12
CA ASN A 129 -1.29 20.40 -0.80
C ASN A 129 -0.73 20.54 -2.24
N THR A 130 0.07 19.57 -2.70
CA THR A 130 0.65 19.58 -4.04
C THR A 130 0.06 18.49 -4.94
N THR A 131 0.40 18.54 -6.23
CA THR A 131 0.10 17.46 -7.17
C THR A 131 1.16 16.36 -7.18
N LYS A 132 2.02 16.32 -6.17
CA LYS A 132 3.10 15.34 -6.11
C LYS A 132 2.62 13.98 -5.61
N ILE A 133 3.08 12.95 -6.30
CA ILE A 133 2.97 11.54 -5.84
C ILE A 133 4.20 11.27 -5.00
N TYR A 134 4.00 10.75 -3.81
CA TYR A 134 5.11 10.51 -2.88
C TYR A 134 5.06 9.15 -2.16
N ASN A 135 3.96 8.43 -2.32
CA ASN A 135 3.74 7.14 -1.67
C ASN A 135 2.94 6.20 -2.56
N ILE A 136 3.34 4.94 -2.61
CA ILE A 136 2.57 3.84 -3.18
C ILE A 136 2.07 3.00 -2.02
N CYS A 137 0.78 2.76 -1.92
CA CYS A 137 0.18 2.02 -0.81
C CYS A 137 -0.83 0.98 -1.30
N ASN A 138 -1.25 0.09 -0.40
CA ASN A 138 -2.22 -0.98 -0.66
C ASN A 138 -1.88 -1.81 -1.90
N TYR A 139 -0.61 -2.17 -2.07
CA TYR A 139 -0.19 -3.00 -3.19
C TYR A 139 -0.68 -4.43 -3.01
N LEU A 140 -1.39 -4.93 -4.02
CA LEU A 140 -1.84 -6.32 -4.13
C LEU A 140 -1.50 -6.86 -5.51
N GLU A 141 -1.25 -8.14 -5.60
CA GLU A 141 -0.84 -8.78 -6.83
C GLU A 141 -1.44 -10.18 -6.97
N SER A 142 -1.85 -10.52 -8.20
CA SER A 142 -2.18 -11.87 -8.66
C SER A 142 -1.39 -12.18 -9.93
N ASP A 143 -1.59 -13.34 -10.52
CA ASP A 143 -0.95 -13.70 -11.79
C ASP A 143 -1.23 -12.69 -12.90
N ARG A 144 -2.44 -12.20 -12.97
CA ARG A 144 -2.88 -11.29 -14.01
C ARG A 144 -2.86 -9.83 -13.61
N TYR A 145 -3.22 -9.50 -12.38
CA TYR A 145 -3.48 -8.11 -11.99
C TYR A 145 -2.50 -7.62 -10.94
N VAL A 146 -2.16 -6.34 -11.04
CA VAL A 146 -1.55 -5.57 -9.95
C VAL A 146 -2.48 -4.43 -9.59
N TYR A 147 -2.69 -4.23 -8.32
CA TYR A 147 -3.48 -3.16 -7.74
C TYR A 147 -2.62 -2.38 -6.75
N PHE A 148 -2.69 -1.07 -6.80
CA PHE A 148 -2.12 -0.19 -5.78
C PHE A 148 -2.79 1.17 -5.77
N ASN A 149 -2.60 1.87 -4.67
CA ASN A 149 -3.14 3.21 -4.47
C ASN A 149 -2.01 4.22 -4.29
N TYR A 150 -2.32 5.48 -4.58
CA TYR A 150 -1.51 6.64 -4.21
C TYR A 150 -2.39 7.87 -4.05
N TYR A 151 -1.86 8.91 -3.41
CA TYR A 151 -2.57 10.15 -3.18
C TYR A 151 -2.02 11.29 -4.03
N ILE A 152 -2.92 12.14 -4.53
CA ILE A 152 -2.62 13.45 -5.11
C ILE A 152 -3.61 14.44 -4.50
N ARG A 153 -3.13 15.44 -3.75
CA ARG A 153 -3.97 16.46 -3.08
C ARG A 153 -5.11 15.83 -2.26
N ASP A 154 -4.78 14.93 -1.39
CA ASP A 154 -5.75 14.19 -0.56
C ASP A 154 -6.78 13.33 -1.33
N ASN A 155 -6.74 13.32 -2.67
CA ASN A 155 -7.56 12.42 -3.45
C ASN A 155 -6.86 11.08 -3.62
N LEU A 156 -7.58 10.02 -3.33
CA LEU A 156 -7.13 8.65 -3.55
C LEU A 156 -7.24 8.29 -5.02
N TYR A 157 -6.13 7.90 -5.61
CA TYR A 157 -6.06 7.32 -6.95
C TYR A 157 -5.82 5.83 -6.83
N ILE A 158 -6.53 5.09 -7.62
CA ILE A 158 -6.51 3.64 -7.70
C ILE A 158 -5.95 3.25 -9.04
N THR A 159 -5.04 2.31 -9.02
CA THR A 159 -4.43 1.76 -10.22
C THR A 159 -4.66 0.27 -10.30
N PHE A 160 -5.16 -0.18 -11.44
CA PHE A 160 -5.15 -1.58 -11.86
C PHE A 160 -4.24 -1.72 -13.08
N TYR A 161 -3.31 -2.65 -13.02
CA TYR A 161 -2.48 -3.03 -14.14
C TYR A 161 -2.76 -4.46 -14.54
N ASP A 162 -3.20 -4.68 -15.78
CA ASP A 162 -3.36 -6.00 -16.38
C ASP A 162 -2.04 -6.43 -17.02
N LYS A 163 -1.38 -7.42 -16.43
CA LYS A 163 -0.08 -7.93 -16.89
C LYS A 163 -0.18 -8.60 -18.26
N LEU A 164 -1.32 -9.22 -18.58
CA LEU A 164 -1.55 -9.89 -19.86
C LEU A 164 -1.72 -8.88 -20.99
N GLN A 165 -2.55 -7.87 -20.76
CA GLN A 165 -2.82 -6.81 -21.75
C GLN A 165 -1.75 -5.72 -21.74
N LYS A 166 -0.89 -5.68 -20.72
CA LYS A 166 0.12 -4.63 -20.48
C LYS A 166 -0.49 -3.22 -20.45
N SER A 167 -1.68 -3.12 -19.88
CA SER A 167 -2.44 -1.87 -19.79
C SER A 167 -2.71 -1.52 -18.33
N ALA A 168 -2.69 -0.21 -18.03
CA ALA A 168 -2.99 0.32 -16.72
C ALA A 168 -4.22 1.23 -16.77
N TYR A 169 -5.10 1.06 -15.79
CA TYR A 169 -6.26 1.92 -15.56
C TYR A 169 -6.05 2.67 -14.25
N MET A 170 -6.18 3.98 -14.32
CA MET A 170 -6.07 4.85 -13.14
C MET A 170 -7.32 5.70 -13.01
N THR A 171 -7.89 5.75 -11.82
CA THR A 171 -9.09 6.54 -11.54
C THR A 171 -9.11 7.00 -10.09
N GLN A 172 -9.76 8.13 -9.83
CA GLN A 172 -10.15 8.58 -8.49
C GLN A 172 -11.65 8.35 -8.22
N ASN A 173 -12.42 8.10 -9.27
CA ASN A 173 -13.86 7.91 -9.17
C ASN A 173 -14.17 6.43 -9.42
N VAL A 174 -14.35 5.68 -8.35
CA VAL A 174 -14.79 4.30 -8.42
C VAL A 174 -16.19 4.21 -7.86
N VAL A 175 -17.09 3.72 -8.67
CA VAL A 175 -18.46 3.38 -8.26
C VAL A 175 -18.51 1.87 -8.02
N ASN A 176 -18.98 1.47 -6.86
CA ASN A 176 -19.13 0.05 -6.52
C ASN A 176 -20.54 -0.43 -6.89
N ASP A 177 -20.86 -0.44 -8.17
CA ASP A 177 -22.15 -0.86 -8.73
C ASP A 177 -22.41 -2.37 -8.64
N LEU A 178 -21.40 -3.14 -8.25
CA LEU A 178 -21.56 -4.56 -7.96
C LEU A 178 -22.19 -4.78 -6.58
N LEU A 179 -21.82 -3.97 -5.60
CA LEU A 179 -22.35 -4.07 -4.25
C LEU A 179 -23.60 -3.20 -4.02
N TYR A 180 -23.64 -2.00 -4.61
CA TYR A 180 -24.69 -1.02 -4.39
C TYR A 180 -25.65 -0.90 -5.59
N VAL A 181 -26.89 -0.53 -5.33
CA VAL A 181 -27.92 -0.36 -6.38
C VAL A 181 -27.85 1.01 -7.07
N ASP A 182 -27.29 2.00 -6.40
CA ASP A 182 -27.22 3.39 -6.85
C ASP A 182 -25.91 4.04 -6.36
N ASP A 183 -25.66 5.26 -6.78
CA ASP A 183 -24.53 6.10 -6.37
C ASP A 183 -24.90 7.15 -5.32
N GLU A 184 -26.10 7.08 -4.74
CA GLU A 184 -26.55 7.97 -3.68
C GLU A 184 -25.84 7.65 -2.34
N GLY A 185 -25.50 8.68 -1.59
CA GLY A 185 -24.87 8.57 -0.28
C GLY A 185 -23.36 8.26 -0.32
N VAL A 186 -22.85 7.79 0.80
CA VAL A 186 -21.45 7.40 0.92
C VAL A 186 -21.31 5.94 0.52
N GLN A 187 -20.87 5.69 -0.70
CA GLN A 187 -20.50 4.34 -1.09
C GLN A 187 -19.13 3.99 -0.50
N LEU A 188 -19.04 2.84 0.14
CA LEU A 188 -17.76 2.32 0.58
C LEU A 188 -16.98 1.83 -0.66
N PHE A 189 -15.84 2.46 -0.89
CA PHE A 189 -14.90 1.94 -1.86
C PHE A 189 -14.36 0.60 -1.35
N PRO A 190 -14.29 -0.46 -2.20
CA PRO A 190 -13.75 -1.73 -1.77
C PRO A 190 -12.32 -1.58 -1.29
N ASN A 191 -12.10 -1.69 0.02
CA ASN A 191 -10.76 -1.75 0.58
C ASN A 191 -10.22 -3.16 0.37
N PHE A 192 -9.64 -3.40 -0.79
CA PHE A 192 -9.08 -4.70 -1.11
C PHE A 192 -7.92 -5.03 -0.18
N ILE A 193 -7.99 -6.22 0.41
CA ILE A 193 -6.99 -6.74 1.36
C ILE A 193 -6.20 -7.91 0.79
N SER A 194 -6.71 -8.57 -0.24
CA SER A 194 -6.08 -9.71 -0.88
C SER A 194 -6.60 -9.91 -2.30
N PHE A 195 -5.77 -10.53 -3.14
CA PHE A 195 -6.13 -11.03 -4.47
C PHE A 195 -5.75 -12.51 -4.57
N ASP A 196 -6.58 -13.26 -5.27
CA ASP A 196 -6.18 -14.53 -5.90
C ASP A 196 -6.31 -14.40 -7.43
N GLU A 197 -6.15 -15.50 -8.14
CA GLU A 197 -6.21 -15.50 -9.61
C GLU A 197 -7.55 -15.05 -10.19
N LYS A 198 -8.62 -15.20 -9.43
CA LYS A 198 -10.00 -14.99 -9.90
C LYS A 198 -10.74 -13.91 -9.14
N ARG A 199 -10.25 -13.51 -7.97
CA ARG A 199 -11.02 -12.70 -7.04
C ARG A 199 -10.18 -11.63 -6.36
N ALA A 200 -10.84 -10.51 -6.08
CA ALA A 200 -10.41 -9.50 -5.14
C ALA A 200 -11.28 -9.60 -3.88
N TYR A 201 -10.68 -9.49 -2.71
CA TYR A 201 -11.35 -9.58 -1.42
C TYR A 201 -11.31 -8.23 -0.71
N SER A 202 -12.45 -7.75 -0.23
CA SER A 202 -12.55 -6.60 0.66
C SER A 202 -13.13 -7.00 2.01
N VAL A 203 -12.88 -6.16 3.02
CA VAL A 203 -13.46 -6.32 4.35
C VAL A 203 -14.25 -5.07 4.69
N GLU A 204 -15.53 -5.26 4.91
CA GLU A 204 -16.44 -4.22 5.38
C GLU A 204 -16.62 -4.33 6.91
N MET A 205 -17.07 -3.26 7.54
CA MET A 205 -17.28 -3.20 8.99
C MET A 205 -16.00 -3.41 9.83
N ASN A 206 -14.84 -3.12 9.27
CA ASN A 206 -13.54 -3.27 9.95
C ASN A 206 -13.21 -2.12 10.93
N ASN A 207 -13.99 -1.06 10.92
CA ASN A 207 -13.92 0.06 11.84
C ASN A 207 -15.31 0.68 12.01
N ASP A 208 -15.48 1.56 12.99
CA ASP A 208 -16.80 2.14 13.34
C ASP A 208 -17.41 2.93 12.18
N PHE A 209 -16.61 3.64 11.41
CA PHE A 209 -17.13 4.40 10.26
C PHE A 209 -17.69 3.45 9.18
N SER A 210 -16.90 2.49 8.72
CA SER A 210 -17.36 1.54 7.68
C SER A 210 -18.54 0.69 8.17
N ARG A 211 -18.56 0.34 9.46
CA ARG A 211 -19.68 -0.38 10.08
C ARG A 211 -20.98 0.40 10.01
N ASN A 212 -20.96 1.66 10.47
CA ASN A 212 -22.14 2.50 10.47
C ASN A 212 -22.68 2.76 9.06
N VAL A 213 -21.78 3.00 8.09
CA VAL A 213 -22.18 3.18 6.69
C VAL A 213 -22.81 1.90 6.15
N PHE A 214 -22.18 0.75 6.31
CA PHE A 214 -22.65 -0.51 5.76
C PHE A 214 -23.99 -0.97 6.36
N LEU A 215 -24.16 -0.84 7.68
CA LEU A 215 -25.43 -1.14 8.36
C LEU A 215 -26.56 -0.23 7.86
N LYS A 216 -26.26 1.05 7.68
CA LYS A 216 -27.25 1.98 7.12
C LYS A 216 -27.64 1.59 5.69
N ASP A 217 -26.67 1.24 4.84
CA ASP A 217 -26.93 0.82 3.47
C ASP A 217 -27.78 -0.46 3.39
N ILE A 218 -27.60 -1.39 4.33
CA ILE A 218 -28.47 -2.57 4.47
C ILE A 218 -29.90 -2.15 4.85
N GLN A 219 -30.05 -1.28 5.87
CA GLN A 219 -31.34 -0.80 6.34
C GLN A 219 -32.13 -0.02 5.26
N ASP A 220 -31.42 0.79 4.49
CA ASP A 220 -31.98 1.60 3.41
C ASP A 220 -32.19 0.80 2.10
N ASN A 221 -31.96 -0.53 2.12
CA ASN A 221 -32.05 -1.42 0.95
C ASN A 221 -31.18 -1.01 -0.23
N ARG A 222 -30.03 -0.43 0.03
CA ARG A 222 -29.08 0.04 -0.99
C ARG A 222 -28.14 -1.05 -1.48
N ILE A 223 -28.08 -2.20 -0.82
CA ILE A 223 -27.28 -3.33 -1.26
C ILE A 223 -27.97 -4.04 -2.43
N ASN A 224 -27.18 -4.31 -3.47
CA ASN A 224 -27.69 -4.94 -4.69
C ASN A 224 -28.17 -6.38 -4.41
N ARG A 225 -29.44 -6.65 -4.70
CA ARG A 225 -30.06 -7.97 -4.49
C ARG A 225 -29.44 -9.10 -5.31
N LYS A 226 -28.60 -8.79 -6.30
CA LYS A 226 -27.85 -9.77 -7.10
C LYS A 226 -26.59 -10.26 -6.40
N VAL A 227 -26.19 -9.66 -5.28
CA VAL A 227 -25.05 -10.12 -4.47
C VAL A 227 -25.35 -11.52 -3.97
N LYS A 228 -24.46 -12.46 -4.26
CA LYS A 228 -24.57 -13.82 -3.74
C LYS A 228 -24.41 -13.81 -2.22
N GLY A 229 -25.31 -14.47 -1.52
CA GLY A 229 -25.31 -14.51 -0.05
C GLY A 229 -25.92 -13.27 0.61
N ILE A 230 -26.68 -12.45 -0.13
CA ILE A 230 -27.38 -11.26 0.40
C ILE A 230 -28.21 -11.58 1.63
N ASP A 231 -28.80 -12.78 1.69
CA ASP A 231 -29.62 -13.21 2.83
C ASP A 231 -28.81 -13.33 4.13
N SER A 232 -27.52 -13.53 4.06
CA SER A 232 -26.65 -13.55 5.24
C SER A 232 -26.43 -12.15 5.85
N PHE A 233 -26.84 -11.09 5.17
CA PHE A 233 -26.85 -9.73 5.72
C PHE A 233 -28.07 -9.48 6.63
N GLN A 234 -29.09 -10.37 6.58
CA GLN A 234 -30.20 -10.29 7.50
C GLN A 234 -29.71 -10.62 8.92
N GLY A 235 -29.94 -9.68 9.84
CA GLY A 235 -29.50 -9.84 11.22
C GLY A 235 -28.08 -9.38 11.54
N ILE A 236 -27.37 -8.79 10.59
CA ILE A 236 -26.11 -8.09 10.88
C ILE A 236 -26.41 -6.89 11.78
N SER A 237 -25.62 -6.73 12.84
CA SER A 237 -25.73 -5.67 13.85
C SER A 237 -24.36 -5.03 14.12
N GLU A 238 -24.35 -4.05 15.01
CA GLU A 238 -23.12 -3.39 15.45
C GLU A 238 -22.12 -4.37 16.11
N ASP A 239 -22.60 -5.43 16.74
CA ASP A 239 -21.79 -6.46 17.40
C ASP A 239 -21.33 -7.58 16.46
N SER A 240 -21.73 -7.53 15.20
CA SER A 240 -21.37 -8.56 14.22
C SER A 240 -19.90 -8.47 13.82
N ASN A 241 -19.31 -9.61 13.46
CA ASN A 241 -17.99 -9.67 12.89
C ASN A 241 -17.90 -8.89 11.55
N PRO A 242 -16.71 -8.44 11.16
CA PRO A 242 -16.50 -7.88 9.85
C PRO A 242 -16.96 -8.82 8.72
N VAL A 243 -17.48 -8.23 7.66
CA VAL A 243 -17.98 -8.96 6.48
C VAL A 243 -16.89 -9.00 5.42
N ILE A 244 -16.63 -10.20 4.90
CA ILE A 244 -15.71 -10.37 3.77
C ILE A 244 -16.55 -10.42 2.49
N ILE A 245 -16.25 -9.53 1.55
CA ILE A 245 -16.87 -9.49 0.22
C ILE A 245 -15.80 -9.86 -0.80
N TYR A 246 -16.16 -10.68 -1.75
CA TYR A 246 -15.27 -10.95 -2.88
C TYR A 246 -15.89 -10.51 -4.21
N TYR A 247 -15.05 -10.05 -5.10
CA TYR A 247 -15.37 -9.60 -6.45
C TYR A 247 -14.69 -10.54 -7.44
N GLU A 248 -15.45 -11.14 -8.33
CA GLU A 248 -14.89 -12.04 -9.36
C GLU A 248 -14.42 -11.23 -10.56
N PHE A 249 -13.18 -11.44 -10.97
CA PHE A 249 -12.66 -10.86 -12.21
C PHE A 249 -13.37 -11.50 -13.41
N LYS A 250 -13.79 -10.67 -14.36
CA LYS A 250 -14.28 -11.19 -15.64
C LYS A 250 -13.09 -11.66 -16.48
N ASN A 251 -13.21 -12.85 -17.03
CA ASN A 251 -12.24 -13.40 -17.98
C ASN A 251 -12.30 -12.65 -19.31
#